data_223cf317ed0853c6107e2d59c8d512b6
#
_entry.id   223cf317ed0853c6107e2d59c8d512b6
#
_cell.length_a   1.000
_cell.length_b   1.000
_cell.length_c   1.000
_cell.angle_alpha   90.00
_cell.angle_beta   90.00
_cell.angle_gamma   90.00
#
_symmetry.space_group_name_H-M   'P 1'
#
loop_
_entity.id
_entity.type
_entity.pdbx_description
1 polymer ?
#
loop_
_entity_poly.entity_id
_entity_poly.type
_entity_poly.pdbx_seq_one_letter_code
_entity_poly.pdbx_strand_id
1 'polypeptide(L)'
;MQPTTQTRTHARGFSLLELSLVIAIMGILMAVAAFNLIGGANNAKVSATKASMQNIKTAMQQYQVQNNSYPPAIATLIPSSLQTGADLDGWDQPFYYQPTGKPNAPVEQGFTLVSIGADRQPGTEDDMDIWIVLARKAN
;
A
#
# COMPACT_ATOMS: atom_id res chain seq x y z
N MET A 1 58.17 6.33 55.53
CA MET A 1 57.93 5.78 54.17
C MET A 1 56.80 4.80 54.26
N GLN A 2 55.59 5.18 53.81
CA GLN A 2 54.43 4.26 53.80
C GLN A 2 54.26 3.69 52.38
N PRO A 3 54.00 2.40 52.20
CA PRO A 3 53.77 1.82 50.88
C PRO A 3 52.37 2.16 50.42
N THR A 4 52.25 2.76 49.25
CA THR A 4 50.99 3.02 48.55
C THR A 4 50.47 1.72 47.93
N THR A 5 49.40 1.17 48.50
CA THR A 5 48.68 0.01 47.93
C THR A 5 47.89 0.46 46.70
N GLN A 6 48.37 0.10 45.52
CA GLN A 6 47.59 0.25 44.27
C GLN A 6 46.51 -0.84 44.20
N THR A 7 45.29 -0.44 44.34
CA THR A 7 44.11 -1.30 44.04
C THR A 7 43.98 -1.48 42.52
N ARG A 8 44.31 -2.67 42.01
CA ARG A 8 44.04 -3.05 40.62
C ARG A 8 42.52 -3.26 40.44
N THR A 9 41.86 -2.33 39.78
CA THR A 9 40.51 -2.55 39.28
C THR A 9 40.53 -3.54 38.16
N HIS A 10 39.96 -4.74 38.40
CA HIS A 10 39.75 -5.76 37.37
C HIS A 10 38.67 -5.25 36.42
N ALA A 11 39.03 -4.85 35.21
CA ALA A 11 38.11 -4.65 34.13
C ALA A 11 37.47 -6.01 33.81
N ARG A 12 36.16 -6.13 34.05
CA ARG A 12 35.40 -7.30 33.64
C ARG A 12 35.27 -7.27 32.10
N GLY A 13 35.96 -8.18 31.44
CA GLY A 13 35.78 -8.43 30.00
C GLY A 13 34.46 -9.16 29.74
N PHE A 14 33.81 -8.85 28.63
CA PHE A 14 32.60 -9.56 28.17
C PHE A 14 32.96 -11.04 27.85
N SER A 15 32.10 -11.96 28.31
CA SER A 15 32.21 -13.37 27.98
C SER A 15 31.75 -13.61 26.54
N LEU A 16 32.39 -14.52 25.80
CA LEU A 16 31.96 -14.98 24.49
C LEU A 16 30.53 -15.53 24.51
N LEU A 17 30.13 -16.17 25.61
CA LEU A 17 28.77 -16.68 25.81
C LEU A 17 27.76 -15.54 25.89
N GLU A 18 28.09 -14.46 26.60
CA GLU A 18 27.23 -13.28 26.74
C GLU A 18 26.97 -12.57 25.40
N LEU A 19 28.03 -12.45 24.58
CA LEU A 19 27.95 -11.92 23.24
C LEU A 19 27.10 -12.81 22.32
N SER A 20 27.33 -14.14 22.39
CA SER A 20 26.57 -15.12 21.61
C SER A 20 25.07 -15.10 21.94
N LEU A 21 24.72 -14.94 23.22
CA LEU A 21 23.34 -14.85 23.67
C LEU A 21 22.66 -13.59 23.12
N VAL A 22 23.35 -12.44 23.14
CA VAL A 22 22.83 -11.18 22.62
C VAL A 22 22.54 -11.26 21.12
N ILE A 23 23.45 -11.78 20.32
CA ILE A 23 23.23 -11.93 18.87
C ILE A 23 22.13 -12.93 18.55
N ALA A 24 21.97 -14.00 19.34
CA ALA A 24 20.88 -14.96 19.17
C ALA A 24 19.52 -14.30 19.43
N ILE A 25 19.39 -13.54 20.52
CA ILE A 25 18.14 -12.79 20.83
C ILE A 25 17.85 -11.74 19.76
N MET A 26 18.86 -10.98 19.32
CA MET A 26 18.69 -10.01 18.23
C MET A 26 18.22 -10.67 16.93
N GLY A 27 18.76 -11.85 16.59
CA GLY A 27 18.33 -12.60 15.42
C GLY A 27 16.85 -12.97 15.46
N ILE A 28 16.37 -13.45 16.60
CA ILE A 28 14.95 -13.79 16.79
C ILE A 28 14.06 -12.54 16.69
N LEU A 29 14.45 -11.42 17.33
CA LEU A 29 13.69 -10.18 17.29
C LEU A 29 13.62 -9.59 15.88
N MET A 30 14.72 -9.64 15.11
CA MET A 30 14.76 -9.21 13.72
C MET A 30 13.83 -10.05 12.83
N ALA A 31 13.78 -11.37 13.03
CA ALA A 31 12.89 -12.25 12.29
C ALA A 31 11.42 -11.87 12.52
N VAL A 32 11.00 -11.67 13.77
CA VAL A 32 9.64 -11.25 14.12
C VAL A 32 9.30 -9.87 13.54
N ALA A 33 10.23 -8.93 13.60
CA ALA A 33 10.04 -7.59 13.03
C ALA A 33 9.85 -7.62 11.51
N ALA A 34 10.60 -8.47 10.79
CA ALA A 34 10.51 -8.60 9.35
C ALA A 34 9.12 -9.07 8.87
N PHE A 35 8.51 -10.03 9.56
CA PHE A 35 7.16 -10.50 9.22
C PHE A 35 6.10 -9.39 9.37
N ASN A 36 6.18 -8.57 10.42
CA ASN A 36 5.26 -7.46 10.65
C ASN A 36 5.40 -6.35 9.59
N LEU A 37 6.61 -6.08 9.12
CA LEU A 37 6.88 -5.05 8.11
C LEU A 37 6.29 -5.42 6.74
N ILE A 38 6.38 -6.69 6.33
CA ILE A 38 5.85 -7.17 5.04
C ILE A 38 4.33 -7.02 5.00
N GLY A 39 3.63 -7.44 6.05
CA GLY A 39 2.17 -7.28 6.14
C GLY A 39 1.73 -5.82 6.16
N GLY A 40 2.45 -4.96 6.87
CA GLY A 40 2.18 -3.52 6.93
C GLY A 40 2.35 -2.82 5.58
N ALA A 41 3.39 -3.17 4.81
CA ALA A 41 3.64 -2.61 3.49
C ALA A 41 2.51 -2.94 2.49
N ASN A 42 2.00 -4.17 2.49
CA ASN A 42 0.89 -4.55 1.63
C ASN A 42 -0.41 -3.80 1.99
N ASN A 43 -0.72 -3.69 3.28
CA ASN A 43 -1.88 -2.93 3.74
C ASN A 43 -1.79 -1.43 3.37
N ALA A 44 -0.59 -0.86 3.41
CA ALA A 44 -0.36 0.51 2.97
C ALA A 44 -0.63 0.68 1.46
N LYS A 45 -0.19 -0.28 0.63
CA LYS A 45 -0.45 -0.30 -0.82
C LYS A 45 -1.94 -0.44 -1.14
N VAL A 46 -2.65 -1.32 -0.45
CA VAL A 46 -4.12 -1.44 -0.55
C VAL A 46 -4.80 -0.12 -0.21
N SER A 47 -4.37 0.54 0.87
CA SER A 47 -4.94 1.83 1.29
C SER A 47 -4.65 2.94 0.28
N ALA A 48 -3.45 2.99 -0.28
CA ALA A 48 -3.08 3.91 -1.35
C ALA A 48 -3.93 3.69 -2.60
N THR A 49 -4.11 2.44 -3.04
CA THR A 49 -4.97 2.08 -4.17
C THR A 49 -6.41 2.56 -3.97
N LYS A 50 -6.98 2.35 -2.78
CA LYS A 50 -8.32 2.84 -2.43
C LYS A 50 -8.44 4.36 -2.51
N ALA A 51 -7.43 5.08 -2.03
CA ALA A 51 -7.39 6.54 -2.11
C ALA A 51 -7.30 7.02 -3.57
N SER A 52 -6.46 6.40 -4.39
CA SER A 52 -6.37 6.69 -5.83
C SER A 52 -7.70 6.43 -6.53
N MET A 53 -8.36 5.30 -6.28
CA MET A 53 -9.68 4.99 -6.82
C MET A 53 -10.73 6.03 -6.44
N GLN A 54 -10.73 6.51 -5.19
CA GLN A 54 -11.65 7.55 -4.74
C GLN A 54 -11.43 8.87 -5.49
N ASN A 55 -10.17 9.27 -5.68
CA ASN A 55 -9.82 10.47 -6.43
C ASN A 55 -10.24 10.35 -7.90
N ILE A 56 -9.95 9.20 -8.54
CA ILE A 56 -10.37 8.91 -9.92
C ILE A 56 -11.89 8.96 -10.02
N LYS A 57 -12.64 8.33 -9.11
CA LYS A 57 -14.11 8.35 -9.11
C LYS A 57 -14.64 9.78 -9.08
N THR A 58 -14.10 10.63 -8.23
CA THR A 58 -14.50 12.03 -8.11
C THR A 58 -14.24 12.79 -9.42
N ALA A 59 -13.05 12.61 -10.01
CA ALA A 59 -12.70 13.26 -11.28
C ALA A 59 -13.57 12.76 -12.45
N MET A 60 -13.87 11.45 -12.49
CA MET A 60 -14.80 10.85 -13.49
C MET A 60 -16.19 11.44 -13.39
N GLN A 61 -16.73 11.58 -12.17
CA GLN A 61 -18.05 12.17 -11.94
C GLN A 61 -18.08 13.64 -12.34
N GLN A 62 -17.04 14.40 -12.01
CA GLN A 62 -16.92 15.79 -12.43
C GLN A 62 -16.87 15.94 -13.96
N TYR A 63 -16.09 15.10 -14.64
CA TYR A 63 -16.04 15.07 -16.10
C TYR A 63 -17.39 14.73 -16.71
N GLN A 64 -18.09 13.72 -16.18
CA GLN A 64 -19.41 13.31 -16.64
C GLN A 64 -20.44 14.42 -16.52
N VAL A 65 -20.44 15.19 -15.43
CA VAL A 65 -21.35 16.34 -15.25
C VAL A 65 -21.09 17.43 -16.30
N GLN A 66 -19.83 17.66 -16.67
CA GLN A 66 -19.45 18.69 -17.64
C GLN A 66 -19.66 18.26 -19.09
N ASN A 67 -19.47 16.98 -19.40
CA ASN A 67 -19.44 16.47 -20.78
C ASN A 67 -20.60 15.50 -21.10
N ASN A 68 -21.47 15.21 -20.14
CA ASN A 68 -22.55 14.23 -20.23
C ASN A 68 -22.12 12.82 -20.65
N SER A 69 -20.85 12.50 -20.44
CA SER A 69 -20.22 11.20 -20.75
C SER A 69 -18.97 10.99 -19.91
N TYR A 70 -18.58 9.74 -19.69
CA TYR A 70 -17.30 9.43 -19.07
C TYR A 70 -16.15 9.62 -20.08
N PRO A 71 -14.94 9.98 -19.61
CA PRO A 71 -13.78 10.16 -20.49
C PRO A 71 -13.39 8.83 -21.15
N PRO A 72 -12.81 8.86 -22.35
CA PRO A 72 -12.37 7.63 -23.04
C PRO A 72 -11.22 6.90 -22.34
N ALA A 73 -10.42 7.61 -21.55
CA ALA A 73 -9.30 7.06 -20.77
C ALA A 73 -9.07 7.92 -19.52
N ILE A 74 -8.44 7.33 -18.48
CA ILE A 74 -8.04 8.05 -17.26
C ILE A 74 -7.06 9.18 -17.60
N ALA A 75 -6.16 8.93 -18.56
CA ALA A 75 -5.17 9.91 -19.04
C ALA A 75 -5.79 11.24 -19.52
N THR A 76 -7.03 11.23 -19.98
CA THR A 76 -7.77 12.46 -20.37
C THR A 76 -7.95 13.42 -19.20
N LEU A 77 -7.94 12.93 -17.97
CA LEU A 77 -8.10 13.71 -16.74
C LEU A 77 -6.78 14.26 -16.21
N ILE A 78 -5.66 13.82 -16.75
CA ILE A 78 -4.31 14.25 -16.36
C ILE A 78 -3.84 15.36 -17.32
N PRO A 79 -3.30 16.49 -16.84
CA PRO A 79 -3.12 16.90 -15.44
C PRO A 79 -4.28 17.77 -14.90
N SER A 80 -5.37 17.94 -15.65
CA SER A 80 -6.41 18.93 -15.36
C SER A 80 -7.19 18.64 -14.07
N SER A 81 -7.50 17.37 -13.80
CA SER A 81 -8.28 16.92 -12.64
C SER A 81 -7.56 15.87 -11.79
N LEU A 82 -6.53 15.21 -12.34
CA LEU A 82 -5.72 14.22 -11.66
C LEU A 82 -4.23 14.56 -11.78
N GLN A 83 -3.44 14.16 -10.79
CA GLN A 83 -1.99 14.29 -10.83
C GLN A 83 -1.38 13.22 -11.74
N THR A 84 -0.18 13.50 -12.27
CA THR A 84 0.61 12.50 -13.01
C THR A 84 0.86 11.27 -12.13
N GLY A 85 0.61 10.07 -12.67
CA GLY A 85 0.72 8.81 -11.93
C GLY A 85 -0.54 8.41 -11.15
N ALA A 86 -1.62 9.21 -11.19
CA ALA A 86 -2.89 8.84 -10.57
C ALA A 86 -3.61 7.69 -11.29
N ASP A 87 -3.15 7.33 -12.48
CA ASP A 87 -3.60 6.17 -13.26
C ASP A 87 -2.95 4.85 -12.83
N LEU A 88 -2.06 4.90 -11.83
CA LEU A 88 -1.41 3.72 -11.24
C LEU A 88 -1.98 3.37 -9.87
N ASP A 89 -1.98 2.08 -9.57
CA ASP A 89 -2.35 1.56 -8.24
C ASP A 89 -1.16 1.57 -7.27
N GLY A 90 -1.34 1.07 -6.05
CA GLY A 90 -0.29 1.01 -5.02
C GLY A 90 0.87 0.04 -5.32
N TRP A 91 0.78 -0.76 -6.36
CA TRP A 91 1.83 -1.66 -6.86
C TRP A 91 2.45 -1.18 -8.18
N ASP A 92 2.21 0.10 -8.55
CA ASP A 92 2.67 0.74 -9.78
C ASP A 92 2.14 0.03 -11.05
N GLN A 93 0.92 -0.55 -10.96
CA GLN A 93 0.22 -1.12 -12.12
C GLN A 93 -0.87 -0.16 -12.61
N PRO A 94 -1.06 -0.04 -13.93
CA PRO A 94 -2.14 0.76 -14.47
C PRO A 94 -3.50 0.16 -14.10
N PHE A 95 -4.45 1.02 -13.73
CA PHE A 95 -5.83 0.59 -13.56
C PHE A 95 -6.44 0.10 -14.88
N TYR A 96 -7.16 -1.01 -14.81
CA TYR A 96 -8.05 -1.39 -15.90
C TYR A 96 -9.28 -0.48 -15.90
N TYR A 97 -9.51 0.23 -17.00
CA TYR A 97 -10.60 1.18 -17.13
C TYR A 97 -11.43 0.96 -18.39
N GLN A 98 -12.76 1.07 -18.26
CA GLN A 98 -13.69 1.16 -19.37
C GLN A 98 -14.72 2.28 -19.09
N PRO A 99 -15.06 3.13 -20.09
CA PRO A 99 -16.02 4.21 -19.93
C PRO A 99 -17.47 3.73 -19.83
N THR A 100 -17.68 2.43 -19.73
CA THR A 100 -18.97 1.78 -19.57
C THR A 100 -18.98 0.94 -18.30
N GLY A 101 -20.12 0.86 -17.65
CA GLY A 101 -20.34 -0.05 -16.51
C GLY A 101 -20.25 -1.51 -16.94
N LYS A 102 -20.10 -2.40 -15.95
CA LYS A 102 -20.16 -3.86 -16.20
C LYS A 102 -21.57 -4.26 -16.70
N PRO A 103 -21.67 -5.33 -17.51
CA PRO A 103 -22.98 -5.88 -17.87
C PRO A 103 -23.82 -6.18 -16.62
N ASN A 104 -25.08 -5.77 -16.62
CA ASN A 104 -26.03 -5.93 -15.50
C ASN A 104 -25.67 -5.17 -14.21
N ALA A 105 -24.73 -4.24 -14.26
CA ALA A 105 -24.43 -3.36 -13.12
C ALA A 105 -25.53 -2.29 -12.95
N PRO A 106 -25.76 -1.81 -11.71
CA PRO A 106 -26.61 -0.64 -11.47
C PRO A 106 -26.20 0.58 -12.31
N VAL A 107 -27.17 1.41 -12.69
CA VAL A 107 -26.92 2.60 -13.52
C VAL A 107 -25.90 3.56 -12.90
N GLU A 108 -25.84 3.60 -11.57
CA GLU A 108 -24.87 4.39 -10.81
C GLU A 108 -23.41 3.94 -11.05
N GLN A 109 -23.22 2.71 -11.53
CA GLN A 109 -21.91 2.15 -11.88
C GLN A 109 -21.63 2.38 -13.38
N GLY A 110 -21.61 3.65 -13.79
CA GLY A 110 -21.51 4.04 -15.20
C GLY A 110 -20.18 3.77 -15.87
N PHE A 111 -19.13 3.36 -15.15
CA PHE A 111 -17.81 2.97 -15.67
C PHE A 111 -17.23 1.80 -14.91
N THR A 112 -16.24 1.14 -15.50
CA THR A 112 -15.47 0.06 -14.86
C THR A 112 -14.09 0.58 -14.50
N LEU A 113 -13.64 0.34 -13.25
CA LEU A 113 -12.28 0.61 -12.79
C LEU A 113 -11.84 -0.49 -11.83
N VAL A 114 -10.77 -1.18 -12.17
CA VAL A 114 -10.25 -2.33 -11.42
C VAL A 114 -8.73 -2.23 -11.30
N SER A 115 -8.19 -2.48 -10.10
CA SER A 115 -6.77 -2.80 -9.88
C SER A 115 -6.63 -4.31 -9.82
N ILE A 116 -5.59 -4.83 -10.43
CA ILE A 116 -5.25 -6.27 -10.44
C ILE A 116 -4.46 -6.72 -9.20
N GLY A 117 -4.35 -5.85 -8.19
CA GLY A 117 -3.79 -6.20 -6.89
C GLY A 117 -2.30 -6.51 -6.85
N ALA A 118 -1.90 -7.23 -5.82
CA ALA A 118 -0.50 -7.52 -5.51
C ALA A 118 0.11 -8.59 -6.42
N ASP A 119 -0.70 -9.57 -6.85
CA ASP A 119 -0.24 -10.68 -7.68
C ASP A 119 -0.14 -10.33 -9.17
N ARG A 120 -0.69 -9.17 -9.57
CA ARG A 120 -0.70 -8.65 -10.95
C ARG A 120 -1.41 -9.57 -11.94
N GLN A 121 -2.37 -10.35 -11.48
CA GLN A 121 -3.15 -11.28 -12.32
C GLN A 121 -4.62 -10.90 -12.27
N PRO A 122 -5.28 -10.65 -13.40
CA PRO A 122 -6.71 -10.33 -13.41
C PRO A 122 -7.55 -11.56 -13.07
N GLY A 123 -8.61 -11.38 -12.30
CA GLY A 123 -9.56 -12.42 -11.93
C GLY A 123 -9.24 -13.15 -10.63
N THR A 124 -8.37 -12.60 -9.78
CA THR A 124 -7.97 -13.17 -8.50
C THR A 124 -8.68 -12.50 -7.31
N GLU A 125 -8.49 -13.03 -6.10
CA GLU A 125 -9.17 -12.55 -4.90
C GLU A 125 -8.67 -11.17 -4.43
N ASP A 126 -7.48 -10.75 -4.86
CA ASP A 126 -6.90 -9.46 -4.53
C ASP A 126 -7.24 -8.35 -5.53
N ASP A 127 -8.00 -8.67 -6.59
CA ASP A 127 -8.56 -7.67 -7.49
C ASP A 127 -9.46 -6.67 -6.73
N MET A 128 -9.27 -5.41 -7.01
CA MET A 128 -9.99 -4.34 -6.35
C MET A 128 -10.91 -3.62 -7.34
N ASP A 129 -12.20 -3.94 -7.30
CA ASP A 129 -13.23 -3.22 -8.05
C ASP A 129 -13.68 -1.98 -7.26
N ILE A 130 -13.65 -0.81 -7.91
CA ILE A 130 -13.99 0.48 -7.29
C ILE A 130 -15.37 0.47 -6.61
N TRP A 131 -16.35 -0.17 -7.22
CA TRP A 131 -17.73 -0.17 -6.73
C TRP A 131 -17.90 -1.08 -5.51
N ILE A 132 -17.13 -2.16 -5.43
CA ILE A 132 -17.12 -3.08 -4.28
C ILE A 132 -16.31 -2.49 -3.13
N VAL A 133 -15.11 -2.00 -3.44
CA VAL A 133 -14.15 -1.52 -2.44
C VAL A 133 -14.62 -0.26 -1.74
N LEU A 134 -15.28 0.66 -2.47
CA LEU A 134 -15.78 1.91 -1.91
C LEU A 134 -17.20 1.77 -1.30
N ALA A 135 -18.00 0.80 -1.74
CA ALA A 135 -19.31 0.51 -1.13
C ALA A 135 -19.18 -0.06 0.30
N ARG A 136 -18.09 -0.76 0.60
CA ARG A 136 -17.85 -1.43 1.91
C ARG A 136 -17.61 -0.47 3.07
N LYS A 137 -17.61 0.85 2.83
CA LYS A 137 -17.38 1.90 3.83
C LYS A 137 -18.68 2.52 4.40
N ALA A 138 -19.84 1.99 4.05
CA ALA A 138 -21.15 2.52 4.46
C ALA A 138 -21.76 1.79 5.69
N ASN A 139 -20.92 1.14 6.53
CA ASN A 139 -21.36 0.56 7.82
C ASN A 139 -20.46 1.04 8.95
#